data_04f45391e1a943a1c2d63f95b3048b8b
#
_entry.id   04f45391e1a943a1c2d63f95b3048b8b
#
_cell.length_a   1.000
_cell.length_b   1.000
_cell.length_c   1.000
_cell.angle_alpha   90.00
_cell.angle_beta   90.00
_cell.angle_gamma   90.00
#
_symmetry.space_group_name_H-M   'P 1'
#
loop_
_entity.id
_entity.type
_entity.pdbx_description
1 polymer ?
#
loop_
_entity_poly.entity_id
_entity_poly.type
_entity_poly.pdbx_seq_one_letter_code
_entity_poly.pdbx_strand_id
1 'polypeptide(L)'
;MKNLSKRDYSILIGSAVDHFDTALYSFLAPIFAQLFFPTSDPIISLILAYSVLATTIITRPLGSYIFGLIALTSGPAVSLSYSLVGVGMTTLALGFLPTYNQIGVYAPILLIILRFFSGIFSAGEISIAKLYILAEKKKSEALKSSYLYQTSVMLGIVFASFASTIALNRQESIYWRMCFVIGGITALFGYILRIYKTEKLPLNIKQTLSLYSIGTVKTLWDNKGSLLRVAITSGFSYATYSVPFIIMNNLIPEFTGFTLENMMTSNTILLIMDMILLPVIGTLLFKFEIKNLLLFTAGIMAITIIPIWYPIETSSFAYIISIKIWIILIGVVFSDVINLWYETIIHKPEKYLIAGIGYSIGTAIIGKMAPAICLGLYHYTKSPFVIGWFMFIISLATILAIAWPYNDKAKI
;
A
#
# COMPACT_ATOMS: atom_id res chain seq x y z
N MET A 1 1.56 -27.26 -17.17
CA MET A 1 1.27 -26.13 -16.26
C MET A 1 0.38 -26.67 -15.17
N LYS A 2 0.85 -26.75 -13.90
CA LYS A 2 -0.06 -27.08 -12.79
C LYS A 2 -1.04 -25.92 -12.63
N ASN A 3 -2.32 -26.24 -12.65
CA ASN A 3 -3.39 -25.27 -12.41
C ASN A 3 -3.27 -24.73 -10.96
N LEU A 4 -3.60 -23.44 -10.79
CA LEU A 4 -3.72 -22.82 -9.47
C LEU A 4 -4.66 -23.67 -8.61
N SER A 5 -4.30 -23.83 -7.34
CA SER A 5 -5.16 -24.53 -6.38
C SER A 5 -6.36 -23.63 -6.00
N LYS A 6 -7.44 -24.24 -5.52
CA LYS A 6 -8.57 -23.46 -4.96
C LYS A 6 -8.13 -22.54 -3.82
N ARG A 7 -7.09 -22.93 -3.07
CA ARG A 7 -6.42 -22.12 -2.05
C ARG A 7 -5.83 -20.84 -2.66
N ASP A 8 -5.08 -20.98 -3.76
CA ASP A 8 -4.45 -19.84 -4.41
C ASP A 8 -5.48 -18.82 -4.91
N TYR A 9 -6.55 -19.27 -5.56
CA TYR A 9 -7.66 -18.40 -5.99
C TYR A 9 -8.30 -17.64 -4.82
N SER A 10 -8.54 -18.32 -3.71
CA SER A 10 -9.12 -17.70 -2.51
C SER A 10 -8.20 -16.59 -1.93
N ILE A 11 -6.88 -16.82 -1.94
CA ILE A 11 -5.90 -15.82 -1.48
C ILE A 11 -5.88 -14.62 -2.44
N LEU A 12 -5.86 -14.86 -3.75
CA LEU A 12 -5.84 -13.82 -4.77
C LEU A 12 -7.08 -12.92 -4.68
N ILE A 13 -8.28 -13.51 -4.57
CA ILE A 13 -9.53 -12.76 -4.43
C ILE A 13 -9.52 -11.94 -3.15
N GLY A 14 -9.16 -12.51 -2.01
CA GLY A 14 -9.12 -11.79 -0.75
C GLY A 14 -8.13 -10.63 -0.76
N SER A 15 -6.97 -10.83 -1.38
CA SER A 15 -5.97 -9.76 -1.53
C SER A 15 -6.47 -8.63 -2.42
N ALA A 16 -7.16 -8.93 -3.52
CA ALA A 16 -7.76 -7.91 -4.37
C ALA A 16 -8.81 -7.08 -3.62
N VAL A 17 -9.66 -7.74 -2.81
CA VAL A 17 -10.71 -7.07 -2.03
C VAL A 17 -10.12 -6.18 -0.92
N ASP A 18 -9.09 -6.65 -0.20
CA ASP A 18 -8.41 -5.85 0.83
C ASP A 18 -7.77 -4.58 0.24
N HIS A 19 -7.11 -4.72 -0.90
CA HIS A 19 -6.49 -3.57 -1.58
C HIS A 19 -7.49 -2.65 -2.25
N PHE A 20 -8.65 -3.17 -2.67
CA PHE A 20 -9.78 -2.35 -3.09
C PHE A 20 -10.24 -1.42 -1.96
N ASP A 21 -10.51 -1.92 -0.74
CA ASP A 21 -10.93 -1.09 0.39
C ASP A 21 -9.89 -0.02 0.74
N THR A 22 -8.61 -0.42 0.82
CA THR A 22 -7.53 0.49 1.19
C THR A 22 -7.35 1.61 0.16
N ALA A 23 -7.38 1.29 -1.13
CA ALA A 23 -7.22 2.25 -2.21
C ALA A 23 -8.48 3.14 -2.38
N LEU A 24 -9.67 2.56 -2.22
CA LEU A 24 -10.94 3.27 -2.32
C LEU A 24 -11.00 4.47 -1.36
N TYR A 25 -10.57 4.28 -0.10
CA TYR A 25 -10.48 5.39 0.85
C TYR A 25 -9.57 6.51 0.36
N SER A 26 -8.38 6.14 -0.14
CA SER A 26 -7.39 7.11 -0.59
C SER A 26 -7.87 7.92 -1.80
N PHE A 27 -8.58 7.29 -2.73
CA PHE A 27 -9.13 7.96 -3.91
C PHE A 27 -10.39 8.78 -3.59
N LEU A 28 -11.18 8.38 -2.60
CA LEU A 28 -12.36 9.12 -2.14
C LEU A 28 -12.06 10.16 -1.04
N ALA A 29 -10.80 10.32 -0.64
CA ALA A 29 -10.40 11.29 0.38
C ALA A 29 -10.89 12.73 0.07
N PRO A 30 -10.94 13.23 -1.19
CA PRO A 30 -11.55 14.55 -1.48
C PRO A 30 -13.03 14.64 -1.10
N ILE A 31 -13.80 13.58 -1.28
CA ILE A 31 -15.21 13.53 -0.84
C ILE A 31 -15.27 13.49 0.71
N PHE A 32 -14.44 12.69 1.35
CA PHE A 32 -14.40 12.60 2.81
C PHE A 32 -13.93 13.88 3.48
N ALA A 33 -13.03 14.62 2.86
CA ALA A 33 -12.61 15.93 3.32
C ALA A 33 -13.81 16.85 3.53
N GLN A 34 -14.69 16.94 2.55
CA GLN A 34 -15.88 17.80 2.60
C GLN A 34 -16.97 17.27 3.53
N LEU A 35 -17.17 15.94 3.56
CA LEU A 35 -18.28 15.33 4.28
C LEU A 35 -18.01 15.10 5.77
N PHE A 36 -16.74 14.90 6.16
CA PHE A 36 -16.37 14.54 7.53
C PHE A 36 -15.47 15.57 8.22
N PHE A 37 -14.75 16.39 7.45
CA PHE A 37 -13.84 17.40 7.98
C PHE A 37 -14.10 18.78 7.35
N PRO A 38 -15.35 19.30 7.38
CA PRO A 38 -15.65 20.60 6.78
C PRO A 38 -14.91 21.71 7.52
N THR A 39 -14.01 22.40 6.83
CA THR A 39 -13.31 23.60 7.29
C THR A 39 -13.45 24.69 6.24
N SER A 40 -13.12 25.94 6.61
CA SER A 40 -13.10 27.05 5.67
C SER A 40 -12.02 26.92 4.59
N ASP A 41 -11.00 26.10 4.84
CA ASP A 41 -9.90 25.83 3.90
C ASP A 41 -10.01 24.39 3.37
N PRO A 42 -10.29 24.20 2.07
CA PRO A 42 -10.40 22.86 1.48
C PRO A 42 -9.12 22.01 1.61
N ILE A 43 -7.94 22.63 1.61
CA ILE A 43 -6.65 21.94 1.73
C ILE A 43 -6.53 21.37 3.15
N ILE A 44 -6.92 22.12 4.17
CA ILE A 44 -6.92 21.64 5.57
C ILE A 44 -7.88 20.45 5.71
N SER A 45 -9.09 20.53 5.14
CA SER A 45 -10.03 19.40 5.13
C SER A 45 -9.43 18.16 4.50
N LEU A 46 -8.71 18.31 3.41
CA LEU A 46 -8.06 17.21 2.70
C LEU A 46 -6.88 16.63 3.50
N ILE A 47 -6.08 17.48 4.15
CA ILE A 47 -5.01 17.04 5.07
C ILE A 47 -5.59 16.19 6.21
N LEU A 48 -6.69 16.63 6.83
CA LEU A 48 -7.36 15.89 7.90
C LEU A 48 -7.86 14.53 7.40
N ALA A 49 -8.48 14.46 6.23
CA ALA A 49 -8.95 13.21 5.64
C ALA A 49 -7.80 12.21 5.40
N TYR A 50 -6.66 12.66 4.86
CA TYR A 50 -5.49 11.79 4.69
C TYR A 50 -4.80 11.44 6.01
N SER A 51 -4.85 12.32 7.02
CA SER A 51 -4.26 12.07 8.34
C SER A 51 -4.91 10.89 9.07
N VAL A 52 -6.15 10.53 8.73
CA VAL A 52 -6.80 9.30 9.24
C VAL A 52 -5.97 8.06 8.92
N LEU A 53 -5.24 8.05 7.81
CA LEU A 53 -4.34 6.93 7.43
C LEU A 53 -3.15 6.76 8.38
N ALA A 54 -2.83 7.76 9.23
CA ALA A 54 -1.82 7.65 10.28
C ALA A 54 -2.15 6.55 11.30
N THR A 55 -3.42 6.21 11.47
CA THR A 55 -3.84 5.08 12.31
C THR A 55 -3.15 3.78 11.91
N THR A 56 -2.79 3.63 10.63
CA THR A 56 -2.12 2.42 10.12
C THR A 56 -0.71 2.22 10.68
N ILE A 57 -0.08 3.25 11.25
CA ILE A 57 1.24 3.15 11.91
C ILE A 57 1.13 2.21 13.13
N ILE A 58 0.02 2.28 13.85
CA ILE A 58 -0.23 1.46 15.05
C ILE A 58 -0.99 0.19 14.68
N THR A 59 -2.03 0.30 13.86
CA THR A 59 -2.96 -0.81 13.62
C THR A 59 -2.35 -1.93 12.81
N ARG A 60 -1.43 -1.67 11.88
CA ARG A 60 -0.80 -2.72 11.08
C ARG A 60 0.13 -3.62 11.90
N PRO A 61 1.08 -3.12 12.72
CA PRO A 61 1.86 -3.98 13.60
C PRO A 61 0.99 -4.77 14.60
N LEU A 62 -0.01 -4.11 15.20
CA LEU A 62 -0.94 -4.76 16.14
C LEU A 62 -1.76 -5.87 15.45
N GLY A 63 -2.34 -5.58 14.30
CA GLY A 63 -3.11 -6.56 13.54
C GLY A 63 -2.24 -7.72 13.06
N SER A 64 -1.02 -7.45 12.57
CA SER A 64 -0.08 -8.50 12.18
C SER A 64 0.26 -9.44 13.35
N TYR A 65 0.40 -8.89 14.56
CA TYR A 65 0.61 -9.68 15.78
C TYR A 65 -0.63 -10.55 16.10
N ILE A 66 -1.82 -9.95 16.17
CA ILE A 66 -3.07 -10.65 16.49
C ILE A 66 -3.33 -11.78 15.49
N PHE A 67 -3.31 -11.47 14.21
CA PHE A 67 -3.59 -12.46 13.15
C PHE A 67 -2.47 -13.48 12.99
N GLY A 68 -1.23 -13.11 13.31
CA GLY A 68 -0.12 -14.03 13.43
C GLY A 68 -0.37 -15.10 14.50
N LEU A 69 -0.84 -14.71 15.69
CA LEU A 69 -1.23 -15.64 16.75
C LEU A 69 -2.39 -16.55 16.34
N ILE A 70 -3.43 -16.00 15.70
CA ILE A 70 -4.56 -16.80 15.19
C ILE A 70 -4.06 -17.82 14.14
N ALA A 71 -3.15 -17.43 13.27
CA ALA A 71 -2.59 -18.33 12.28
C ALA A 71 -1.74 -19.46 12.89
N LEU A 72 -1.05 -19.19 14.02
CA LEU A 72 -0.30 -20.20 14.76
C LEU A 72 -1.20 -21.23 15.44
N THR A 73 -2.29 -20.77 16.06
CA THR A 73 -3.18 -21.62 16.86
C THR A 73 -4.22 -22.34 16.01
N SER A 74 -4.83 -21.63 15.07
CA SER A 74 -6.00 -22.11 14.32
C SER A 74 -5.72 -22.34 12.83
N GLY A 75 -4.54 -21.95 12.36
CA GLY A 75 -4.11 -22.07 10.95
C GLY A 75 -4.31 -20.81 10.11
N PRO A 76 -3.53 -20.66 9.00
CA PRO A 76 -3.50 -19.47 8.20
C PRO A 76 -4.83 -19.21 7.46
N ALA A 77 -5.54 -20.25 7.02
CA ALA A 77 -6.83 -20.12 6.35
C ALA A 77 -7.88 -19.51 7.29
N VAL A 78 -7.90 -19.93 8.56
CA VAL A 78 -8.80 -19.37 9.60
C VAL A 78 -8.46 -17.92 9.88
N SER A 79 -7.18 -17.62 10.06
CA SER A 79 -6.71 -16.26 10.29
C SER A 79 -7.10 -15.30 9.17
N LEU A 80 -6.83 -15.69 7.92
CA LEU A 80 -7.23 -14.93 6.73
C LEU A 80 -8.76 -14.79 6.58
N SER A 81 -9.52 -15.78 7.02
CA SER A 81 -10.99 -15.72 7.01
C SER A 81 -11.51 -14.68 7.97
N TYR A 82 -10.99 -14.65 9.22
CA TYR A 82 -11.39 -13.63 10.20
C TYR A 82 -10.94 -12.22 9.78
N SER A 83 -9.73 -12.09 9.21
CA SER A 83 -9.23 -10.86 8.63
C SER A 83 -10.21 -10.30 7.59
N LEU A 84 -10.61 -11.13 6.63
CA LEU A 84 -11.50 -10.71 5.54
C LEU A 84 -12.91 -10.36 6.01
N VAL A 85 -13.46 -11.10 6.99
CA VAL A 85 -14.75 -10.74 7.63
C VAL A 85 -14.64 -9.38 8.31
N GLY A 86 -13.58 -9.14 9.09
CA GLY A 86 -13.38 -7.87 9.77
C GLY A 86 -13.24 -6.70 8.79
N VAL A 87 -12.49 -6.87 7.70
CA VAL A 87 -12.42 -5.87 6.61
C VAL A 87 -13.81 -5.65 6.02
N GLY A 88 -14.54 -6.72 5.66
CA GLY A 88 -15.87 -6.60 5.08
C GLY A 88 -16.87 -5.87 5.98
N MET A 89 -16.89 -6.17 7.28
CA MET A 89 -17.78 -5.51 8.24
C MET A 89 -17.43 -4.02 8.42
N THR A 90 -16.15 -3.68 8.55
CA THR A 90 -15.71 -2.28 8.68
C THR A 90 -15.95 -1.48 7.40
N THR A 91 -15.76 -2.09 6.24
CA THR A 91 -16.04 -1.49 4.93
C THR A 91 -17.54 -1.24 4.74
N LEU A 92 -18.39 -2.21 5.08
CA LEU A 92 -19.85 -2.02 5.08
C LEU A 92 -20.26 -0.88 6.01
N ALA A 93 -19.74 -0.86 7.24
CA ALA A 93 -20.06 0.19 8.23
C ALA A 93 -19.69 1.58 7.72
N LEU A 94 -18.59 1.71 6.96
CA LEU A 94 -18.21 2.98 6.31
C LEU A 94 -19.26 3.44 5.29
N GLY A 95 -19.85 2.52 4.53
CA GLY A 95 -20.92 2.85 3.56
C GLY A 95 -22.17 3.45 4.20
N PHE A 96 -22.46 3.11 5.47
CA PHE A 96 -23.58 3.62 6.24
C PHE A 96 -23.24 4.76 7.21
N LEU A 97 -21.97 5.22 7.21
CA LEU A 97 -21.51 6.23 8.17
C LEU A 97 -22.25 7.56 7.94
N PRO A 98 -22.87 8.16 9.00
CA PRO A 98 -23.47 9.48 8.89
C PRO A 98 -22.39 10.57 8.76
N THR A 99 -22.72 11.63 8.03
CA THR A 99 -21.81 12.73 7.72
C THR A 99 -21.75 13.78 8.84
N TYR A 100 -20.81 14.71 8.74
CA TYR A 100 -20.67 15.81 9.70
C TYR A 100 -21.97 16.66 9.82
N ASN A 101 -22.66 16.89 8.73
CA ASN A 101 -23.92 17.63 8.72
C ASN A 101 -25.06 16.94 9.50
N GLN A 102 -24.95 15.61 9.71
CA GLN A 102 -25.96 14.82 10.41
C GLN A 102 -25.68 14.68 11.91
N ILE A 103 -24.41 14.43 12.28
CA ILE A 103 -24.02 14.12 13.65
C ILE A 103 -22.84 14.95 14.19
N GLY A 104 -22.43 16.00 13.46
CA GLY A 104 -21.34 16.89 13.90
C GLY A 104 -20.01 16.18 14.08
N VAL A 105 -19.29 16.54 15.13
CA VAL A 105 -17.94 16.02 15.45
C VAL A 105 -17.87 14.50 15.69
N TYR A 106 -19.00 13.84 15.91
CA TYR A 106 -19.02 12.38 16.03
C TYR A 106 -18.75 11.67 14.70
N ALA A 107 -19.03 12.30 13.55
CA ALA A 107 -18.79 11.73 12.23
C ALA A 107 -17.29 11.43 11.98
N PRO A 108 -16.36 12.40 12.11
CA PRO A 108 -14.93 12.11 11.95
C PRO A 108 -14.40 11.14 13.01
N ILE A 109 -14.90 11.17 14.25
CA ILE A 109 -14.49 10.23 15.29
C ILE A 109 -14.86 8.80 14.90
N LEU A 110 -16.07 8.56 14.45
CA LEU A 110 -16.52 7.24 14.00
C LEU A 110 -15.73 6.79 12.75
N LEU A 111 -15.42 7.70 11.81
CA LEU A 111 -14.57 7.40 10.66
C LEU A 111 -13.18 6.92 11.10
N ILE A 112 -12.55 7.62 12.05
CA ILE A 112 -11.23 7.23 12.59
C ILE A 112 -11.31 5.87 13.28
N ILE A 113 -12.33 5.60 14.08
CA ILE A 113 -12.54 4.32 14.77
C ILE A 113 -12.71 3.19 13.75
N LEU A 114 -13.56 3.38 12.74
CA LEU A 114 -13.76 2.36 11.70
C LEU A 114 -12.47 2.09 10.91
N ARG A 115 -11.69 3.12 10.57
CA ARG A 115 -10.40 2.98 9.90
C ARG A 115 -9.33 2.34 10.79
N PHE A 116 -9.39 2.59 12.09
CA PHE A 116 -8.53 1.92 13.06
C PHE A 116 -8.77 0.40 13.03
N PHE A 117 -10.02 -0.05 13.16
CA PHE A 117 -10.35 -1.47 13.11
C PHE A 117 -10.09 -2.08 11.73
N SER A 118 -10.45 -1.39 10.64
CA SER A 118 -10.14 -1.83 9.27
C SER A 118 -8.62 -2.07 9.11
N GLY A 119 -7.77 -1.18 9.63
CA GLY A 119 -6.32 -1.33 9.60
C GLY A 119 -5.80 -2.56 10.36
N ILE A 120 -6.42 -2.92 11.50
CA ILE A 120 -6.10 -4.15 12.24
C ILE A 120 -6.45 -5.38 11.40
N PHE A 121 -7.67 -5.43 10.85
CA PHE A 121 -8.12 -6.57 10.04
C PHE A 121 -7.33 -6.72 8.74
N SER A 122 -7.09 -5.64 7.99
CA SER A 122 -6.29 -5.63 6.76
C SER A 122 -4.85 -6.14 6.99
N ALA A 123 -4.27 -5.90 8.16
CA ALA A 123 -2.93 -6.39 8.49
C ALA A 123 -2.82 -7.91 8.47
N GLY A 124 -3.89 -8.63 8.79
CA GLY A 124 -3.94 -10.09 8.71
C GLY A 124 -3.75 -10.60 7.28
N GLU A 125 -4.44 -9.99 6.31
CA GLU A 125 -4.31 -10.34 4.90
C GLU A 125 -2.89 -10.07 4.39
N ILE A 126 -2.34 -8.89 4.64
CA ILE A 126 -1.02 -8.48 4.15
C ILE A 126 0.11 -9.37 4.72
N SER A 127 0.03 -9.73 6.01
CA SER A 127 1.10 -10.47 6.69
C SER A 127 1.11 -11.96 6.32
N ILE A 128 -0.05 -12.56 6.12
CA ILE A 128 -0.20 -14.01 6.02
C ILE A 128 -0.43 -14.46 4.59
N ALA A 129 -1.22 -13.75 3.79
CA ALA A 129 -1.60 -14.19 2.45
C ALA A 129 -0.39 -14.41 1.54
N LYS A 130 0.58 -13.49 1.55
CA LYS A 130 1.80 -13.60 0.74
C LYS A 130 2.66 -14.80 1.15
N LEU A 131 2.83 -15.05 2.44
CA LEU A 131 3.57 -16.21 2.94
C LEU A 131 2.85 -17.51 2.58
N TYR A 132 1.52 -17.50 2.74
CA TYR A 132 0.71 -18.68 2.52
C TYR A 132 0.62 -19.08 1.05
N ILE A 133 0.55 -18.11 0.12
CA ILE A 133 0.53 -18.41 -1.33
C ILE A 133 1.88 -18.93 -1.83
N LEU A 134 3.00 -18.55 -1.18
CA LEU A 134 4.36 -18.98 -1.55
C LEU A 134 4.77 -20.29 -0.86
N ALA A 135 4.05 -20.72 0.19
CA ALA A 135 4.38 -21.89 0.98
C ALA A 135 4.38 -23.15 0.11
N GLU A 136 5.40 -24.02 0.35
CA GLU A 136 5.55 -25.34 -0.28
C GLU A 136 5.74 -25.34 -1.80
N LYS A 137 5.96 -24.17 -2.41
CA LYS A 137 6.19 -24.05 -3.88
C LYS A 137 7.68 -24.10 -4.21
N LYS A 138 8.02 -24.74 -5.33
CA LYS A 138 9.35 -24.66 -5.93
C LYS A 138 9.63 -23.23 -6.41
N LYS A 139 10.92 -22.84 -6.49
CA LYS A 139 11.33 -21.49 -6.86
C LYS A 139 10.60 -20.90 -8.08
N SER A 140 10.44 -21.68 -9.15
CA SER A 140 9.74 -21.24 -10.37
C SER A 140 8.23 -21.06 -10.17
N GLU A 141 7.59 -21.91 -9.35
CA GLU A 141 6.16 -21.81 -9.02
C GLU A 141 5.91 -20.67 -8.02
N ALA A 142 6.82 -20.47 -7.08
CA ALA A 142 6.78 -19.36 -6.13
C ALA A 142 6.84 -18.00 -6.83
N LEU A 143 7.71 -17.85 -7.85
CA LEU A 143 7.79 -16.65 -8.67
C LEU A 143 6.46 -16.34 -9.38
N LYS A 144 5.87 -17.36 -10.04
CA LYS A 144 4.56 -17.20 -10.69
C LYS A 144 3.48 -16.80 -9.70
N SER A 145 3.46 -17.42 -8.53
CA SER A 145 2.49 -17.07 -7.48
C SER A 145 2.70 -15.67 -6.94
N SER A 146 3.95 -15.18 -6.87
CA SER A 146 4.27 -13.81 -6.48
C SER A 146 3.71 -12.80 -7.48
N TYR A 147 3.91 -13.01 -8.79
CA TYR A 147 3.35 -12.13 -9.81
C TYR A 147 1.83 -12.12 -9.81
N LEU A 148 1.21 -13.31 -9.73
CA LEU A 148 -0.25 -13.40 -9.67
C LEU A 148 -0.82 -12.71 -8.43
N TYR A 149 -0.14 -12.84 -7.29
CA TYR A 149 -0.51 -12.12 -6.07
C TYR A 149 -0.42 -10.61 -6.30
N GLN A 150 0.69 -10.11 -6.83
CA GLN A 150 0.86 -8.68 -7.09
C GLN A 150 -0.15 -8.16 -8.13
N THR A 151 -0.42 -8.92 -9.18
CA THR A 151 -1.45 -8.58 -10.17
C THR A 151 -2.84 -8.52 -9.53
N SER A 152 -3.17 -9.42 -8.59
CA SER A 152 -4.46 -9.37 -7.89
C SER A 152 -4.58 -8.15 -6.96
N VAL A 153 -3.50 -7.76 -6.31
CA VAL A 153 -3.41 -6.52 -5.55
C VAL A 153 -3.73 -5.32 -6.43
N MET A 154 -3.04 -5.21 -7.58
CA MET A 154 -3.25 -4.10 -8.52
C MET A 154 -4.65 -4.11 -9.13
N LEU A 155 -5.22 -5.29 -9.38
CA LEU A 155 -6.61 -5.43 -9.85
C LEU A 155 -7.60 -4.78 -8.87
N GLY A 156 -7.43 -5.03 -7.56
CA GLY A 156 -8.23 -4.39 -6.52
C GLY A 156 -8.11 -2.85 -6.56
N ILE A 157 -6.88 -2.34 -6.72
CA ILE A 157 -6.60 -0.91 -6.80
C ILE A 157 -7.21 -0.28 -8.08
N VAL A 158 -7.15 -0.97 -9.22
CA VAL A 158 -7.76 -0.52 -10.48
C VAL A 158 -9.29 -0.39 -10.33
N PHE A 159 -9.94 -1.39 -9.74
CA PHE A 159 -11.37 -1.33 -9.47
C PHE A 159 -11.74 -0.21 -8.49
N ALA A 160 -10.92 0.04 -7.48
CA ALA A 160 -11.12 1.17 -6.55
C ALA A 160 -10.98 2.51 -7.26
N SER A 161 -9.99 2.68 -8.14
CA SER A 161 -9.84 3.90 -8.95
C SER A 161 -11.04 4.14 -9.87
N PHE A 162 -11.49 3.11 -10.57
CA PHE A 162 -12.66 3.19 -11.44
C PHE A 162 -13.93 3.57 -10.68
N ALA A 163 -14.21 2.88 -9.57
CA ALA A 163 -15.36 3.17 -8.71
C ALA A 163 -15.31 4.60 -8.14
N SER A 164 -14.13 5.04 -7.70
CA SER A 164 -13.93 6.38 -7.17
C SER A 164 -14.13 7.46 -8.23
N THR A 165 -13.68 7.25 -9.47
CA THR A 165 -13.89 8.17 -10.58
C THR A 165 -15.38 8.37 -10.85
N ILE A 166 -16.18 7.28 -10.86
CA ILE A 166 -17.63 7.36 -11.01
C ILE A 166 -18.25 8.17 -9.86
N ALA A 167 -17.84 7.90 -8.62
CA ALA A 167 -18.38 8.56 -7.44
C ALA A 167 -18.05 10.07 -7.41
N LEU A 168 -16.85 10.46 -7.82
CA LEU A 168 -16.41 11.86 -7.91
C LEU A 168 -17.17 12.63 -9.00
N ASN A 169 -17.39 12.00 -10.17
CA ASN A 169 -18.07 12.66 -11.29
C ASN A 169 -19.57 12.86 -11.06
N ARG A 170 -20.20 12.00 -10.28
CA ARG A 170 -21.64 12.08 -9.99
C ARG A 170 -22.01 12.94 -8.82
N GLN A 171 -21.07 13.20 -7.89
CA GLN A 171 -21.18 14.07 -6.71
C GLN A 171 -22.36 13.78 -5.74
N GLU A 172 -23.19 12.78 -6.03
CA GLU A 172 -24.27 12.36 -5.14
C GLU A 172 -23.76 11.44 -4.05
N SER A 173 -24.25 11.60 -2.84
CA SER A 173 -23.81 10.83 -1.67
C SER A 173 -24.00 9.31 -1.81
N ILE A 174 -24.93 8.88 -2.65
CA ILE A 174 -25.23 7.47 -2.87
C ILE A 174 -24.05 6.72 -3.52
N TYR A 175 -23.32 7.34 -4.46
CA TYR A 175 -22.29 6.65 -5.22
C TYR A 175 -21.09 6.25 -4.37
N TRP A 176 -20.56 7.13 -3.53
CA TRP A 176 -19.44 6.76 -2.66
C TRP A 176 -19.85 5.71 -1.61
N ARG A 177 -21.10 5.77 -1.12
CA ARG A 177 -21.63 4.78 -0.18
C ARG A 177 -21.73 3.41 -0.84
N MET A 178 -22.25 3.34 -2.06
CA MET A 178 -22.35 2.09 -2.82
C MET A 178 -20.98 1.46 -3.08
N CYS A 179 -19.93 2.24 -3.30
CA CYS A 179 -18.57 1.71 -3.44
C CYS A 179 -18.16 0.89 -2.19
N PHE A 180 -18.42 1.40 -0.98
CA PHE A 180 -18.11 0.69 0.26
C PHE A 180 -19.06 -0.47 0.53
N VAL A 181 -20.34 -0.33 0.23
CA VAL A 181 -21.32 -1.43 0.38
C VAL A 181 -20.95 -2.61 -0.54
N ILE A 182 -20.68 -2.36 -1.80
CA ILE A 182 -20.22 -3.39 -2.76
C ILE A 182 -18.90 -4.01 -2.28
N GLY A 183 -17.92 -3.19 -1.89
CA GLY A 183 -16.65 -3.67 -1.35
C GLY A 183 -16.80 -4.57 -0.13
N GLY A 184 -17.65 -4.18 0.82
CA GLY A 184 -17.92 -4.97 2.01
C GLY A 184 -18.65 -6.30 1.70
N ILE A 185 -19.63 -6.27 0.80
CA ILE A 185 -20.32 -7.49 0.34
C ILE A 185 -19.34 -8.45 -0.36
N THR A 186 -18.48 -7.95 -1.24
CA THR A 186 -17.49 -8.79 -1.93
C THR A 186 -16.45 -9.37 -0.97
N ALA A 187 -16.07 -8.65 0.11
CA ALA A 187 -15.24 -9.18 1.16
C ALA A 187 -15.90 -10.34 1.92
N LEU A 188 -17.16 -10.20 2.27
CA LEU A 188 -17.92 -11.26 2.94
C LEU A 188 -18.11 -12.48 2.03
N PHE A 189 -18.30 -12.30 0.72
CA PHE A 189 -18.30 -13.40 -0.25
C PHE A 189 -16.94 -14.11 -0.30
N GLY A 190 -15.83 -13.37 -0.27
CA GLY A 190 -14.47 -13.92 -0.17
C GLY A 190 -14.28 -14.82 1.06
N TYR A 191 -14.89 -14.45 2.20
CA TYR A 191 -14.92 -15.27 3.41
C TYR A 191 -15.62 -16.62 3.19
N ILE A 192 -16.80 -16.64 2.56
CA ILE A 192 -17.54 -17.87 2.28
C ILE A 192 -16.69 -18.86 1.46
N LEU A 193 -15.91 -18.37 0.51
CA LEU A 193 -15.00 -19.20 -0.30
C LEU A 193 -13.84 -19.82 0.53
N ARG A 194 -13.53 -19.27 1.70
CA ARG A 194 -12.43 -19.72 2.59
C ARG A 194 -12.89 -20.71 3.67
N ILE A 195 -14.15 -20.66 4.14
CA ILE A 195 -14.66 -21.48 5.25
C ILE A 195 -14.48 -22.98 5.02
N TYR A 196 -14.54 -23.43 3.77
CA TYR A 196 -14.58 -24.86 3.46
C TYR A 196 -13.24 -25.59 3.49
N LYS A 197 -12.12 -24.96 3.99
CA LYS A 197 -10.82 -25.63 4.02
C LYS A 197 -9.94 -25.27 5.22
N THR A 198 -9.98 -26.13 6.23
CA THR A 198 -8.96 -26.19 7.28
C THR A 198 -7.75 -26.99 6.79
N GLU A 199 -6.72 -26.33 6.30
CA GLU A 199 -5.42 -26.95 6.02
C GLU A 199 -4.46 -26.72 7.21
N LYS A 200 -3.72 -27.77 7.59
CA LYS A 200 -2.67 -27.64 8.62
C LYS A 200 -1.54 -26.74 8.14
N LEU A 201 -1.05 -25.90 9.03
CA LEU A 201 0.05 -24.98 8.75
C LEU A 201 1.32 -25.77 8.40
N PRO A 202 2.02 -25.47 7.28
CA PRO A 202 3.35 -26.00 7.04
C PRO A 202 4.31 -25.67 8.18
N LEU A 203 5.21 -26.59 8.53
CA LEU A 203 6.17 -26.44 9.63
C LEU A 203 6.99 -25.14 9.56
N ASN A 204 7.37 -24.72 8.35
CA ASN A 204 8.14 -23.50 8.12
C ASN A 204 7.39 -22.22 8.50
N ILE A 205 6.08 -22.18 8.26
CA ILE A 205 5.24 -21.04 8.63
C ILE A 205 4.99 -21.02 10.13
N LYS A 206 4.84 -22.19 10.79
CA LYS A 206 4.75 -22.28 12.26
C LYS A 206 5.97 -21.69 12.94
N GLN A 207 7.17 -22.03 12.49
CA GLN A 207 8.41 -21.47 13.04
C GLN A 207 8.48 -19.94 12.85
N THR A 208 8.09 -19.46 11.68
CA THR A 208 8.07 -18.03 11.38
C THR A 208 7.10 -17.28 12.27
N LEU A 209 5.90 -17.80 12.44
CA LEU A 209 4.86 -17.15 13.26
C LEU A 209 5.16 -17.27 14.77
N SER A 210 5.86 -18.31 15.23
CA SER A 210 6.29 -18.43 16.64
C SER A 210 7.26 -17.32 17.06
N LEU A 211 8.02 -16.75 16.14
CA LEU A 211 8.90 -15.61 16.40
C LEU A 211 8.14 -14.33 16.73
N TYR A 212 6.88 -14.21 16.30
CA TYR A 212 6.02 -13.08 16.68
C TYR A 212 5.58 -13.14 18.16
N SER A 213 5.71 -14.28 18.83
CA SER A 213 5.22 -14.47 20.20
C SER A 213 6.25 -14.24 21.31
N ILE A 214 7.55 -14.36 21.03
CA ILE A 214 8.59 -14.34 22.07
C ILE A 214 9.76 -13.44 21.66
N GLY A 215 10.04 -12.43 22.50
CA GLY A 215 11.22 -11.58 22.32
C GLY A 215 11.18 -10.58 21.15
N THR A 216 9.98 -10.31 20.59
CA THR A 216 9.79 -9.46 19.40
C THR A 216 10.52 -8.13 19.51
N VAL A 217 10.39 -7.41 20.64
CA VAL A 217 10.99 -6.08 20.82
C VAL A 217 12.52 -6.18 20.82
N LYS A 218 13.10 -7.18 21.49
CA LYS A 218 14.55 -7.43 21.51
C LYS A 218 15.05 -7.77 20.10
N THR A 219 14.39 -8.68 19.41
CA THR A 219 14.73 -9.04 18.02
C THR A 219 14.72 -7.84 17.09
N LEU A 220 13.70 -6.96 17.19
CA LEU A 220 13.62 -5.74 16.38
C LEU A 220 14.76 -4.77 16.73
N TRP A 221 15.09 -4.62 18.00
CA TRP A 221 16.17 -3.74 18.44
C TRP A 221 17.55 -4.24 17.99
N ASP A 222 17.80 -5.53 18.10
CA ASP A 222 19.05 -6.16 17.66
C ASP A 222 19.24 -6.04 16.15
N ASN A 223 18.14 -6.04 15.39
CA ASN A 223 18.11 -5.92 13.93
C ASN A 223 17.67 -4.53 13.40
N LYS A 224 17.77 -3.48 14.22
CA LYS A 224 17.30 -2.11 13.88
C LYS A 224 17.86 -1.57 12.56
N GLY A 225 19.09 -1.93 12.20
CA GLY A 225 19.70 -1.53 10.93
C GLY A 225 18.97 -2.12 9.71
N SER A 226 18.67 -3.43 9.75
CA SER A 226 17.88 -4.09 8.69
C SER A 226 16.44 -3.58 8.68
N LEU A 227 15.84 -3.38 9.86
CA LEU A 227 14.49 -2.82 10.00
C LEU A 227 14.39 -1.44 9.34
N LEU A 228 15.34 -0.55 9.62
CA LEU A 228 15.37 0.82 9.06
C LEU A 228 15.55 0.80 7.54
N ARG A 229 16.42 -0.08 7.02
CA ARG A 229 16.61 -0.24 5.58
C ARG A 229 15.32 -0.70 4.89
N VAL A 230 14.66 -1.72 5.45
CA VAL A 230 13.36 -2.17 4.92
C VAL A 230 12.33 -1.06 5.00
N ALA A 231 12.26 -0.31 6.09
CA ALA A 231 11.31 0.80 6.23
C ALA A 231 11.54 1.90 5.19
N ILE A 232 12.78 2.36 5.01
CA ILE A 232 13.08 3.42 4.04
C ILE A 232 12.80 2.94 2.61
N THR A 233 13.28 1.77 2.24
CA THR A 233 13.14 1.27 0.86
C THR A 233 11.70 0.88 0.52
N SER A 234 10.94 0.32 1.45
CA SER A 234 9.49 0.07 1.25
C SER A 234 8.70 1.37 1.21
N GLY A 235 9.12 2.37 1.99
CA GLY A 235 8.56 3.72 1.93
C GLY A 235 8.76 4.36 0.56
N PHE A 236 9.94 4.28 -0.02
CA PHE A 236 10.23 4.74 -1.38
C PHE A 236 9.37 3.98 -2.41
N SER A 237 9.34 2.65 -2.35
CA SER A 237 8.50 1.84 -3.24
C SER A 237 7.02 2.24 -3.16
N TYR A 238 6.50 2.53 -1.96
CA TYR A 238 5.12 3.02 -1.83
C TYR A 238 4.96 4.48 -2.29
N ALA A 239 5.99 5.32 -2.12
CA ALA A 239 5.96 6.71 -2.59
C ALA A 239 5.90 6.79 -4.12
N THR A 240 6.57 5.87 -4.86
CA THR A 240 6.46 5.79 -6.33
C THR A 240 5.06 5.39 -6.82
N TYR A 241 4.23 4.79 -5.95
CA TYR A 241 2.81 4.60 -6.17
C TYR A 241 1.98 5.80 -5.68
N SER A 242 2.21 6.26 -4.44
CA SER A 242 1.38 7.30 -3.81
C SER A 242 1.49 8.65 -4.52
N VAL A 243 2.67 9.01 -5.02
CA VAL A 243 2.89 10.29 -5.70
C VAL A 243 2.07 10.39 -7.00
N PRO A 244 2.24 9.51 -8.00
CA PRO A 244 1.52 9.66 -9.26
C PRO A 244 0.01 9.38 -9.13
N PHE A 245 -0.39 8.47 -8.24
CA PHE A 245 -1.78 8.00 -8.19
C PHE A 245 -2.64 8.69 -7.12
N ILE A 246 -2.04 9.32 -6.11
CA ILE A 246 -2.79 9.96 -5.02
C ILE A 246 -2.41 11.45 -4.91
N ILE A 247 -1.12 11.77 -4.71
CA ILE A 247 -0.70 13.14 -4.38
C ILE A 247 -0.90 14.06 -5.59
N MET A 248 -0.40 13.68 -6.75
CA MET A 248 -0.53 14.49 -7.97
C MET A 248 -2.00 14.72 -8.36
N ASN A 249 -2.88 13.74 -8.12
CA ASN A 249 -4.31 13.91 -8.43
C ASN A 249 -4.94 15.04 -7.63
N ASN A 250 -4.52 15.21 -6.38
CA ASN A 250 -5.11 16.20 -5.48
C ASN A 250 -4.36 17.53 -5.45
N LEU A 251 -3.07 17.52 -5.70
CA LEU A 251 -2.25 18.72 -5.57
C LEU A 251 -2.08 19.48 -6.90
N ILE A 252 -2.02 18.78 -8.04
CA ILE A 252 -1.89 19.43 -9.35
C ILE A 252 -3.05 20.41 -9.63
N PRO A 253 -4.32 20.10 -9.32
CA PRO A 253 -5.42 21.04 -9.50
C PRO A 253 -5.28 22.35 -8.71
N GLU A 254 -4.54 22.37 -7.61
CA GLU A 254 -4.39 23.54 -6.75
C GLU A 254 -3.54 24.67 -7.36
N PHE A 255 -2.69 24.35 -8.33
CA PHE A 255 -1.79 25.34 -8.96
C PHE A 255 -1.77 25.27 -10.49
N THR A 256 -2.67 24.49 -11.09
CA THR A 256 -2.84 24.41 -12.55
C THR A 256 -4.31 24.61 -12.91
N GLY A 257 -4.61 24.76 -14.19
CA GLY A 257 -5.99 24.83 -14.68
C GLY A 257 -6.68 23.45 -14.84
N PHE A 258 -6.04 22.34 -14.43
CA PHE A 258 -6.62 21.01 -14.57
C PHE A 258 -7.53 20.67 -13.39
N THR A 259 -8.58 19.90 -13.66
CA THR A 259 -9.55 19.49 -12.64
C THR A 259 -9.18 18.15 -12.02
N LEU A 260 -9.69 17.88 -10.81
CA LEU A 260 -9.58 16.56 -10.17
C LEU A 260 -10.15 15.45 -11.06
N GLU A 261 -11.24 15.74 -11.83
CA GLU A 261 -11.84 14.79 -12.77
C GLU A 261 -10.87 14.38 -13.89
N ASN A 262 -10.14 15.35 -14.49
CA ASN A 262 -9.11 15.07 -15.50
C ASN A 262 -8.03 14.15 -14.92
N MET A 263 -7.59 14.45 -13.71
CA MET A 263 -6.53 13.67 -13.02
C MET A 263 -6.99 12.26 -12.68
N MET A 264 -8.23 12.07 -12.20
CA MET A 264 -8.76 10.76 -11.81
C MET A 264 -9.11 9.87 -13.01
N THR A 265 -9.59 10.45 -14.11
CA THR A 265 -9.86 9.69 -15.35
C THR A 265 -8.57 9.08 -15.91
N SER A 266 -7.49 9.87 -15.98
CA SER A 266 -6.17 9.37 -16.41
C SER A 266 -5.59 8.33 -15.44
N ASN A 267 -5.92 8.43 -14.15
CA ASN A 267 -5.41 7.59 -13.08
C ASN A 267 -5.71 6.11 -13.31
N THR A 268 -6.94 5.77 -13.66
CA THR A 268 -7.35 4.38 -13.90
C THR A 268 -6.60 3.76 -15.07
N ILE A 269 -6.37 4.53 -16.15
CA ILE A 269 -5.61 4.07 -17.33
C ILE A 269 -4.15 3.79 -16.93
N LEU A 270 -3.54 4.69 -16.16
CA LEU A 270 -2.15 4.53 -15.70
C LEU A 270 -2.00 3.36 -14.71
N LEU A 271 -2.98 3.09 -13.87
CA LEU A 271 -2.99 1.91 -12.99
C LEU A 271 -3.09 0.60 -13.76
N ILE A 272 -3.88 0.56 -14.83
CA ILE A 272 -3.92 -0.60 -15.75
C ILE A 272 -2.55 -0.80 -16.41
N MET A 273 -1.91 0.28 -16.84
CA MET A 273 -0.56 0.23 -17.40
C MET A 273 0.44 -0.33 -16.38
N ASP A 274 0.43 0.18 -15.14
CA ASP A 274 1.28 -0.31 -14.03
C ASP A 274 1.06 -1.80 -13.79
N MET A 275 -0.19 -2.25 -13.69
CA MET A 275 -0.55 -3.66 -13.51
C MET A 275 0.01 -4.57 -14.63
N ILE A 276 0.01 -4.11 -15.88
CA ILE A 276 0.54 -4.88 -17.02
C ILE A 276 2.06 -4.87 -17.03
N LEU A 277 2.69 -3.75 -16.66
CA LEU A 277 4.15 -3.60 -16.66
C LEU A 277 4.83 -4.47 -15.61
N LEU A 278 4.22 -4.71 -14.43
CA LEU A 278 4.80 -5.53 -13.37
C LEU A 278 5.26 -6.92 -13.86
N PRO A 279 4.42 -7.79 -14.42
CA PRO A 279 4.87 -9.11 -14.88
C PRO A 279 5.82 -9.05 -16.08
N VAL A 280 5.67 -8.05 -16.97
CA VAL A 280 6.52 -7.88 -18.14
C VAL A 280 7.93 -7.50 -17.74
N ILE A 281 8.08 -6.46 -16.93
CA ILE A 281 9.38 -5.97 -16.45
C ILE A 281 10.02 -6.99 -15.52
N GLY A 282 9.26 -7.56 -14.58
CA GLY A 282 9.77 -8.55 -13.63
C GLY A 282 10.44 -9.75 -14.30
N THR A 283 9.92 -10.21 -15.47
CA THR A 283 10.55 -11.29 -16.23
C THR A 283 11.86 -10.90 -16.90
N LEU A 284 12.07 -9.62 -17.20
CA LEU A 284 13.28 -9.12 -17.85
C LEU A 284 14.40 -8.85 -16.84
N LEU A 285 14.06 -8.49 -15.60
CA LEU A 285 15.01 -8.03 -14.60
C LEU A 285 15.85 -9.14 -13.95
N PHE A 286 15.50 -10.41 -14.10
CA PHE A 286 16.22 -11.54 -13.48
C PHE A 286 17.70 -11.67 -13.87
N LYS A 287 18.14 -11.02 -14.95
CA LYS A 287 19.51 -11.06 -15.44
C LYS A 287 20.43 -10.06 -14.73
N PHE A 288 19.86 -9.10 -13.99
CA PHE A 288 20.61 -8.01 -13.38
C PHE A 288 20.90 -8.28 -11.90
N GLU A 289 21.96 -7.67 -11.39
CA GLU A 289 22.28 -7.69 -9.97
C GLU A 289 21.29 -6.78 -9.22
N ILE A 290 20.58 -7.37 -8.26
CA ILE A 290 19.44 -6.74 -7.57
C ILE A 290 19.85 -5.42 -6.89
N LYS A 291 20.99 -5.41 -6.17
CA LYS A 291 21.45 -4.22 -5.45
C LYS A 291 21.76 -3.06 -6.40
N ASN A 292 22.43 -3.34 -7.50
CA ASN A 292 22.80 -2.33 -8.51
C ASN A 292 21.55 -1.75 -9.19
N LEU A 293 20.54 -2.60 -9.43
CA LEU A 293 19.28 -2.18 -10.03
C LEU A 293 18.50 -1.26 -9.09
N LEU A 294 18.43 -1.58 -7.79
CA LEU A 294 17.81 -0.72 -6.79
C LEU A 294 18.53 0.63 -6.64
N LEU A 295 19.86 0.62 -6.63
CA LEU A 295 20.66 1.87 -6.59
C LEU A 295 20.47 2.71 -7.85
N PHE A 296 20.43 2.07 -9.02
CA PHE A 296 20.22 2.73 -10.30
C PHE A 296 18.85 3.41 -10.37
N THR A 297 17.78 2.71 -10.00
CA THR A 297 16.42 3.26 -10.02
C THR A 297 16.23 4.41 -9.03
N ALA A 298 16.73 4.27 -7.79
CA ALA A 298 16.70 5.35 -6.82
C ALA A 298 17.58 6.53 -7.24
N GLY A 299 18.75 6.27 -7.86
CA GLY A 299 19.66 7.27 -8.40
C GLY A 299 19.06 8.07 -9.55
N ILE A 300 18.46 7.39 -10.53
CA ILE A 300 17.75 8.06 -11.63
C ILE A 300 16.61 8.93 -11.10
N MET A 301 15.81 8.41 -10.16
CA MET A 301 14.75 9.22 -9.55
C MET A 301 15.31 10.47 -8.89
N ALA A 302 16.37 10.36 -8.09
CA ALA A 302 17.00 11.51 -7.43
C ALA A 302 17.50 12.57 -8.42
N ILE A 303 18.15 12.14 -9.51
CA ILE A 303 18.72 13.07 -10.50
C ILE A 303 17.64 13.74 -11.34
N THR A 304 16.59 13.00 -11.71
CA THR A 304 15.62 13.47 -12.71
C THR A 304 14.43 14.20 -12.12
N ILE A 305 14.05 13.91 -10.86
CA ILE A 305 12.77 14.41 -10.33
C ILE A 305 12.72 15.95 -10.23
N ILE A 306 13.78 16.62 -9.79
CA ILE A 306 13.81 18.08 -9.66
C ILE A 306 13.78 18.77 -11.03
N PRO A 307 14.63 18.42 -12.02
CA PRO A 307 14.58 19.01 -13.36
C PRO A 307 13.23 18.79 -14.07
N ILE A 308 12.67 17.57 -13.96
CA ILE A 308 11.37 17.25 -14.58
C ILE A 308 10.23 18.01 -13.89
N TRP A 309 10.35 18.28 -12.59
CA TRP A 309 9.32 19.00 -11.82
C TRP A 309 9.35 20.51 -12.03
N TYR A 310 10.48 21.06 -12.52
CA TYR A 310 10.67 22.51 -12.64
C TYR A 310 9.57 23.24 -13.43
N PRO A 311 9.13 22.77 -14.62
CA PRO A 311 8.12 23.47 -15.41
C PRO A 311 6.65 23.12 -15.03
N ILE A 312 6.39 22.50 -13.89
CA ILE A 312 5.09 21.86 -13.57
C ILE A 312 3.91 22.83 -13.64
N GLU A 313 4.07 24.08 -13.18
CA GLU A 313 2.98 25.07 -13.12
C GLU A 313 2.47 25.49 -14.51
N THR A 314 3.38 25.55 -15.50
CA THR A 314 3.06 26.00 -16.87
C THR A 314 2.92 24.84 -17.85
N SER A 315 2.97 23.60 -17.33
CA SER A 315 3.04 22.41 -18.16
C SER A 315 1.70 22.00 -18.75
N SER A 316 1.73 21.41 -19.93
CA SER A 316 0.56 20.77 -20.53
C SER A 316 0.14 19.53 -19.78
N PHE A 317 -1.13 19.12 -19.94
CA PHE A 317 -1.63 17.88 -19.34
C PHE A 317 -0.81 16.65 -19.77
N ALA A 318 -0.41 16.60 -21.05
CA ALA A 318 0.44 15.50 -21.56
C ALA A 318 1.80 15.44 -20.85
N TYR A 319 2.38 16.58 -20.50
CA TYR A 319 3.63 16.63 -19.74
C TYR A 319 3.43 16.09 -18.31
N ILE A 320 2.36 16.47 -17.64
CA ILE A 320 2.02 15.95 -16.31
C ILE A 320 1.85 14.43 -16.34
N ILE A 321 1.15 13.91 -17.36
CA ILE A 321 1.01 12.45 -17.55
C ILE A 321 2.36 11.78 -17.80
N SER A 322 3.27 12.40 -18.55
CA SER A 322 4.60 11.85 -18.79
C SER A 322 5.44 11.79 -17.50
N ILE A 323 5.30 12.76 -16.59
CA ILE A 323 5.91 12.69 -15.25
C ILE A 323 5.36 11.51 -14.46
N LYS A 324 4.03 11.33 -14.45
CA LYS A 324 3.40 10.17 -13.78
C LYS A 324 3.96 8.85 -14.33
N ILE A 325 4.01 8.70 -15.66
CA ILE A 325 4.55 7.50 -16.33
C ILE A 325 6.00 7.28 -15.92
N TRP A 326 6.82 8.33 -15.88
CA TRP A 326 8.22 8.23 -15.46
C TRP A 326 8.37 7.69 -14.04
N ILE A 327 7.61 8.24 -13.09
CA ILE A 327 7.63 7.78 -11.69
C ILE A 327 7.15 6.32 -11.59
N ILE A 328 6.09 5.96 -12.32
CA ILE A 328 5.53 4.61 -12.35
C ILE A 328 6.57 3.62 -12.89
N LEU A 329 7.23 3.90 -13.99
CA LEU A 329 8.24 3.02 -14.58
C LEU A 329 9.39 2.73 -13.60
N ILE A 330 9.89 3.76 -12.92
CA ILE A 330 10.92 3.58 -11.88
C ILE A 330 10.37 2.76 -10.71
N GLY A 331 9.13 3.03 -10.30
CA GLY A 331 8.45 2.31 -9.21
C GLY A 331 8.24 0.83 -9.50
N VAL A 332 7.84 0.47 -10.73
CA VAL A 332 7.67 -0.92 -11.16
C VAL A 332 9.00 -1.67 -11.09
N VAL A 333 10.08 -1.12 -11.69
CA VAL A 333 11.41 -1.74 -11.66
C VAL A 333 11.88 -1.94 -10.21
N PHE A 334 11.70 -0.95 -9.35
CA PHE A 334 12.13 -1.00 -7.96
C PHE A 334 11.32 -2.04 -7.15
N SER A 335 9.99 -2.02 -7.27
CA SER A 335 9.10 -2.88 -6.48
C SER A 335 9.17 -4.36 -6.86
N ASP A 336 9.49 -4.69 -8.10
CA ASP A 336 9.66 -6.07 -8.54
C ASP A 336 10.84 -6.77 -7.87
N VAL A 337 11.93 -6.05 -7.64
CA VAL A 337 13.19 -6.65 -7.13
C VAL A 337 13.43 -6.43 -5.65
N ILE A 338 12.73 -5.48 -5.00
CA ILE A 338 12.97 -5.11 -3.60
C ILE A 338 12.77 -6.30 -2.63
N ASN A 339 11.76 -7.12 -2.84
CA ASN A 339 11.49 -8.28 -1.99
C ASN A 339 12.61 -9.32 -2.06
N LEU A 340 13.22 -9.48 -3.23
CA LEU A 340 14.37 -10.36 -3.41
C LEU A 340 15.60 -9.81 -2.66
N TRP A 341 15.76 -8.49 -2.63
CA TRP A 341 16.83 -7.85 -1.87
C TRP A 341 16.65 -8.04 -0.35
N TYR A 342 15.43 -7.98 0.17
CA TYR A 342 15.16 -8.26 1.58
C TYR A 342 15.60 -9.67 1.98
N GLU A 343 15.52 -10.64 1.06
CA GLU A 343 16.03 -11.98 1.25
C GLU A 343 17.55 -12.02 1.53
N THR A 344 18.28 -11.05 1.00
CA THR A 344 19.76 -11.01 1.12
C THR A 344 20.24 -10.28 2.36
N ILE A 345 19.45 -9.32 2.89
CA ILE A 345 19.86 -8.46 4.02
C ILE A 345 19.29 -8.87 5.37
N ILE A 346 18.37 -9.85 5.42
CA ILE A 346 17.76 -10.31 6.66
C ILE A 346 18.02 -11.78 6.84
N HIS A 347 18.63 -12.14 7.99
CA HIS A 347 18.93 -13.52 8.30
C HIS A 347 17.68 -14.30 8.72
N LYS A 348 17.64 -15.59 8.38
CA LYS A 348 16.64 -16.54 8.93
C LYS A 348 17.01 -16.82 10.40
N PRO A 349 16.04 -16.96 11.30
CA PRO A 349 14.58 -17.07 11.11
C PRO A 349 13.80 -15.74 11.21
N GLU A 350 14.45 -14.63 11.48
CA GLU A 350 13.85 -13.33 11.86
C GLU A 350 13.34 -12.53 10.66
N LYS A 351 13.65 -12.99 9.45
CA LYS A 351 13.38 -12.33 8.17
C LYS A 351 11.96 -11.82 8.03
N TYR A 352 10.98 -12.67 8.28
CA TYR A 352 9.57 -12.30 8.05
C TYR A 352 9.07 -11.26 9.05
N LEU A 353 9.58 -11.31 10.29
CA LEU A 353 9.25 -10.33 11.32
C LEU A 353 9.82 -8.96 10.95
N ILE A 354 11.12 -8.88 10.64
CA ILE A 354 11.81 -7.64 10.31
C ILE A 354 11.27 -7.06 9.01
N ALA A 355 11.10 -7.90 7.97
CA ALA A 355 10.55 -7.47 6.69
C ALA A 355 9.10 -6.99 6.84
N GLY A 356 8.25 -7.73 7.56
CA GLY A 356 6.84 -7.37 7.75
C GLY A 356 6.65 -6.07 8.54
N ILE A 357 7.36 -5.91 9.66
CA ILE A 357 7.26 -4.70 10.49
C ILE A 357 7.93 -3.52 9.79
N GLY A 358 9.12 -3.69 9.22
CA GLY A 358 9.81 -2.64 8.49
C GLY A 358 8.98 -2.15 7.30
N TYR A 359 8.42 -3.07 6.51
CA TYR A 359 7.51 -2.75 5.41
C TYR A 359 6.28 -1.97 5.90
N SER A 360 5.65 -2.42 6.97
CA SER A 360 4.47 -1.76 7.54
C SER A 360 4.77 -0.35 8.01
N ILE A 361 5.88 -0.13 8.71
CA ILE A 361 6.31 1.19 9.19
C ILE A 361 6.63 2.11 7.99
N GLY A 362 7.45 1.64 7.05
CA GLY A 362 7.86 2.44 5.90
C GLY A 362 6.69 2.85 5.02
N THR A 363 5.83 1.92 4.66
CA THR A 363 4.64 2.21 3.85
C THR A 363 3.61 3.07 4.59
N ALA A 364 3.51 2.99 5.93
CA ALA A 364 2.61 3.84 6.71
C ALA A 364 3.16 5.28 6.80
N ILE A 365 4.39 5.45 7.25
CA ILE A 365 4.97 6.77 7.52
C ILE A 365 5.32 7.51 6.21
N ILE A 366 6.10 6.86 5.34
CA ILE A 366 6.59 7.51 4.11
C ILE A 366 5.54 7.43 2.99
N GLY A 367 4.80 6.33 2.91
CA GLY A 367 3.86 6.10 1.83
C GLY A 367 2.48 6.71 2.06
N LYS A 368 1.75 6.21 3.07
CA LYS A 368 0.34 6.59 3.30
C LYS A 368 0.17 7.98 3.91
N MET A 369 1.17 8.44 4.68
CA MET A 369 1.18 9.82 5.20
C MET A 369 1.68 10.84 4.17
N ALA A 370 2.28 10.41 3.06
CA ALA A 370 2.80 11.30 2.03
C ALA A 370 1.78 12.32 1.51
N PRO A 371 0.51 11.97 1.23
CA PRO A 371 -0.48 12.96 0.81
C PRO A 371 -0.70 14.06 1.86
N ALA A 372 -0.88 13.70 3.13
CA ALA A 372 -1.03 14.69 4.20
C ALA A 372 0.20 15.55 4.39
N ILE A 373 1.41 14.96 4.31
CA ILE A 373 2.68 15.67 4.41
C ILE A 373 2.86 16.65 3.25
N CYS A 374 2.67 16.20 2.01
CA CYS A 374 2.86 17.05 0.83
C CYS A 374 1.81 18.18 0.77
N LEU A 375 0.56 17.91 1.08
CA LEU A 375 -0.49 18.92 1.16
C LEU A 375 -0.22 19.93 2.27
N GLY A 376 0.21 19.47 3.45
CA GLY A 376 0.57 20.35 4.57
C GLY A 376 1.76 21.26 4.24
N LEU A 377 2.81 20.71 3.63
CA LEU A 377 3.95 21.50 3.17
C LEU A 377 3.56 22.50 2.07
N TYR A 378 2.72 22.07 1.12
CA TYR A 378 2.19 22.97 0.10
C TYR A 378 1.32 24.08 0.70
N HIS A 379 0.44 23.74 1.64
CA HIS A 379 -0.40 24.73 2.32
C HIS A 379 0.43 25.82 3.00
N TYR A 380 1.54 25.44 3.66
CA TYR A 380 2.44 26.36 4.36
C TYR A 380 3.34 27.15 3.41
N THR A 381 3.96 26.48 2.44
CA THR A 381 4.99 27.10 1.56
C THR A 381 4.40 27.72 0.29
N LYS A 382 3.19 27.32 -0.11
CA LYS A 382 2.57 27.61 -1.41
C LYS A 382 3.45 27.24 -2.61
N SER A 383 4.42 26.37 -2.40
CA SER A 383 5.37 25.95 -3.42
C SER A 383 4.94 24.65 -4.10
N PRO A 384 4.81 24.61 -5.43
CA PRO A 384 4.49 23.38 -6.17
C PRO A 384 5.64 22.35 -6.13
N PHE A 385 6.84 22.78 -5.74
CA PHE A 385 8.04 21.94 -5.68
C PHE A 385 8.03 20.92 -4.52
N VAL A 386 7.07 20.98 -3.62
CA VAL A 386 6.98 20.09 -2.45
C VAL A 386 7.07 18.62 -2.85
N ILE A 387 6.37 18.20 -3.90
CA ILE A 387 6.37 16.79 -4.36
C ILE A 387 7.76 16.41 -4.89
N GLY A 388 8.37 17.29 -5.69
CA GLY A 388 9.73 17.07 -6.23
C GLY A 388 10.75 16.88 -5.11
N TRP A 389 10.74 17.78 -4.11
CA TRP A 389 11.62 17.68 -2.93
C TRP A 389 11.33 16.45 -2.08
N PHE A 390 10.06 16.11 -1.88
CA PHE A 390 9.68 14.89 -1.16
C PHE A 390 10.27 13.63 -1.83
N MET A 391 10.10 13.49 -3.13
CA MET A 391 10.64 12.35 -3.88
C MET A 391 12.18 12.36 -3.91
N PHE A 392 12.81 13.52 -4.03
CA PHE A 392 14.28 13.67 -4.00
C PHE A 392 14.87 13.20 -2.66
N ILE A 393 14.33 13.70 -1.55
CA ILE A 393 14.82 13.37 -0.21
C ILE A 393 14.69 11.87 0.08
N ILE A 394 13.53 11.27 -0.27
CA ILE A 394 13.30 9.85 -0.06
C ILE A 394 14.20 9.00 -0.97
N SER A 395 14.44 9.44 -2.20
CA SER A 395 15.38 8.77 -3.11
C SER A 395 16.80 8.75 -2.55
N LEU A 396 17.29 9.88 -2.02
CA LEU A 396 18.59 9.96 -1.36
C LEU A 396 18.67 9.07 -0.12
N ALA A 397 17.64 9.10 0.74
CA ALA A 397 17.57 8.23 1.91
C ALA A 397 17.60 6.74 1.50
N THR A 398 16.95 6.40 0.38
CA THR A 398 16.93 5.04 -0.17
C THR A 398 18.30 4.62 -0.68
N ILE A 399 18.99 5.48 -1.41
CA ILE A 399 20.38 5.24 -1.86
C ILE A 399 21.29 4.97 -0.66
N LEU A 400 21.21 5.81 0.37
CA LEU A 400 21.98 5.64 1.59
C LEU A 400 21.65 4.32 2.30
N ALA A 401 20.36 3.96 2.40
CA ALA A 401 19.91 2.73 3.03
C ALA A 401 20.40 1.47 2.30
N ILE A 402 20.52 1.50 0.96
CA ILE A 402 20.99 0.38 0.14
C ILE A 402 22.53 0.33 0.11
N ALA A 403 23.18 1.50 -0.01
CA ALA A 403 24.63 1.60 -0.11
C ALA A 403 25.36 1.31 1.21
N TRP A 404 24.69 1.57 2.36
CA TRP A 404 25.30 1.37 3.66
C TRP A 404 25.86 -0.06 3.80
N PRO A 405 27.13 -0.24 4.18
CA PRO A 405 27.74 -1.55 4.28
C PRO A 405 26.98 -2.41 5.30
N TYR A 406 26.62 -3.61 4.88
CA TYR A 406 26.07 -4.62 5.78
C TYR A 406 27.22 -5.21 6.60
N ASN A 407 27.17 -5.01 7.90
CA ASN A 407 28.20 -5.55 8.80
C ASN A 407 27.92 -7.07 8.98
N ASP A 408 28.59 -7.88 8.20
CA ASP A 408 28.51 -9.37 8.16
C ASP A 408 29.03 -10.03 9.47
N LYS A 409 28.98 -9.34 10.61
CA LYS A 409 29.46 -9.86 11.90
C LYS A 409 28.61 -10.98 12.50
N ALA A 410 27.63 -11.51 11.76
CA ALA A 410 26.81 -12.67 12.15
C ALA A 410 27.08 -13.90 11.27
N LYS A 411 28.27 -13.99 10.66
CA LYS A 411 28.78 -15.23 10.07
C LYS A 411 29.72 -15.90 11.07
N ILE A 412 29.25 -16.29 12.24
CA ILE A 412 29.90 -17.33 13.07
C ILE A 412 28.79 -18.06 13.80
#